data_be73e0c84355ab25569d44810173d24c
#
_entry.id   be73e0c84355ab25569d44810173d24c
#
_cell.length_a   1.000
_cell.length_b   1.000
_cell.length_c   1.000
_cell.angle_alpha   90.00
_cell.angle_beta   90.00
_cell.angle_gamma   90.00
#
_symmetry.space_group_name_H-M   'P 1'
#
loop_
_entity.id
_entity.type
_entity.pdbx_description
1 polymer ?
#
loop_
_entity_poly.entity_id
_entity_poly.type
_entity_poly.pdbx_seq_one_letter_code
_entity_poly.pdbx_strand_id
1 'polypeptide(L)'
;MKSNMFTARQIQKMYDFFSSMPWFWEIDAITCRATENSSYRAQAIKLLELDSTHRVLDVACGTGLNFMLIQKYLKNQGSLIGIDVSAKTLNLARKRIGKNNWKNIELIQTDSASYQTEALFDAALCTFAIEIIPPYRQTIDMMIRVVKPGGRIAIIGFKQSSWGYFKLFNSIFKGFSVVFGGVDMNRDVRGYICANCREIFYNEVYGGFYYILVVQK
;
A
#
# COMPACT_ATOMS: atom_id res chain seq x y z
N MET A 1 19.09 17.38 1.07
CA MET A 1 18.34 16.14 0.76
C MET A 1 19.11 14.96 1.32
N LYS A 2 18.63 14.30 2.38
CA LYS A 2 19.24 13.04 2.83
C LYS A 2 18.90 11.96 1.80
N SER A 3 19.91 11.27 1.28
CA SER A 3 19.75 10.15 0.36
C SER A 3 18.84 9.10 0.99
N ASN A 4 17.97 8.48 0.20
CA ASN A 4 17.19 7.32 0.64
C ASN A 4 18.16 6.27 1.22
N MET A 5 17.79 5.70 2.37
CA MET A 5 18.63 4.73 3.09
C MET A 5 18.93 3.47 2.25
N PHE A 6 18.02 3.11 1.34
CA PHE A 6 18.14 1.97 0.42
C PHE A 6 17.77 2.38 -1.00
N THR A 7 18.40 1.75 -1.99
CA THR A 7 18.02 1.84 -3.40
C THR A 7 16.85 0.92 -3.71
N ALA A 8 16.10 1.18 -4.79
CA ALA A 8 15.02 0.31 -5.26
C ALA A 8 15.48 -1.15 -5.45
N ARG A 9 16.69 -1.36 -5.97
CA ARG A 9 17.28 -2.71 -6.14
C ARG A 9 17.57 -3.43 -4.81
N GLN A 10 17.97 -2.68 -3.77
CA GLN A 10 18.19 -3.26 -2.43
C GLN A 10 16.85 -3.64 -1.80
N ILE A 11 15.84 -2.80 -1.92
CA ILE A 11 14.47 -3.09 -1.47
C ILE A 11 13.93 -4.33 -2.19
N GLN A 12 14.05 -4.39 -3.52
CA GLN A 12 13.63 -5.55 -4.29
C GLN A 12 14.28 -6.85 -3.80
N LYS A 13 15.60 -6.88 -3.62
CA LYS A 13 16.33 -8.06 -3.12
C LYS A 13 15.86 -8.48 -1.73
N MET A 14 15.60 -7.52 -0.85
CA MET A 14 15.11 -7.78 0.50
C MET A 14 13.71 -8.43 0.47
N TYR A 15 12.79 -7.90 -0.35
CA TYR A 15 11.45 -8.48 -0.50
C TYR A 15 11.46 -9.81 -1.24
N ASP A 16 12.37 -10.00 -2.20
CA ASP A 16 12.60 -11.29 -2.84
C ASP A 16 13.09 -12.34 -1.83
N PHE A 17 13.91 -11.95 -0.86
CA PHE A 17 14.33 -12.83 0.24
C PHE A 17 13.17 -13.16 1.18
N PHE A 18 12.41 -12.17 1.65
CA PHE A 18 11.21 -12.41 2.48
C PHE A 18 10.17 -13.27 1.78
N SER A 19 10.03 -13.14 0.46
CA SER A 19 9.11 -13.95 -0.34
C SER A 19 9.51 -15.44 -0.40
N SER A 20 10.77 -15.78 -0.06
CA SER A 20 11.20 -17.17 0.09
C SER A 20 10.80 -17.78 1.44
N MET A 21 10.25 -16.97 2.37
CA MET A 21 9.78 -17.39 3.69
C MET A 21 8.23 -17.30 3.75
N PRO A 22 7.50 -18.35 3.36
CA PRO A 22 6.02 -18.31 3.30
C PRO A 22 5.37 -17.88 4.61
N TRP A 23 5.92 -18.30 5.75
CA TRP A 23 5.40 -17.98 7.08
C TRP A 23 5.44 -16.47 7.41
N PHE A 24 6.38 -15.72 6.85
CA PHE A 24 6.47 -14.27 7.06
C PHE A 24 5.22 -13.54 6.55
N TRP A 25 4.74 -13.94 5.36
CA TRP A 25 3.53 -13.38 4.76
C TRP A 25 2.24 -13.97 5.35
N GLU A 26 2.30 -15.18 5.93
CA GLU A 26 1.16 -15.77 6.62
C GLU A 26 0.85 -15.06 7.94
N ILE A 27 1.86 -14.55 8.66
CA ILE A 27 1.64 -13.73 9.86
C ILE A 27 0.82 -12.49 9.50
N ASP A 28 1.20 -11.76 8.43
CA ASP A 28 0.44 -10.60 7.97
C ASP A 28 -0.96 -11.01 7.45
N ALA A 29 -1.06 -12.15 6.78
CA ALA A 29 -2.34 -12.70 6.34
C ALA A 29 -3.24 -13.15 7.51
N ILE A 30 -2.67 -13.70 8.58
CA ILE A 30 -3.43 -14.09 9.80
C ILE A 30 -3.95 -12.85 10.52
N THR A 31 -3.12 -11.82 10.69
CA THR A 31 -3.56 -10.55 11.28
C THR A 31 -4.63 -9.87 10.43
N CYS A 32 -4.56 -9.99 9.11
CA CYS A 32 -5.60 -9.51 8.20
C CYS A 32 -6.88 -10.37 8.23
N ARG A 33 -6.77 -11.72 8.39
CA ARG A 33 -7.93 -12.62 8.44
C ARG A 33 -8.68 -12.57 9.76
N ALA A 34 -7.96 -12.47 10.88
CA ALA A 34 -8.58 -12.39 12.22
C ALA A 34 -9.50 -11.16 12.36
N THR A 35 -9.42 -10.21 11.40
CA THR A 35 -10.11 -8.92 11.46
C THR A 35 -10.72 -8.51 10.13
N GLU A 36 -11.20 -9.47 9.30
CA GLU A 36 -11.68 -9.20 7.91
C GLU A 36 -12.64 -8.01 7.77
N ASN A 37 -13.48 -7.75 8.76
CA ASN A 37 -14.40 -6.60 8.76
C ASN A 37 -13.91 -5.40 9.56
N SER A 38 -12.88 -5.53 10.39
CA SER A 38 -12.34 -4.49 11.26
C SER A 38 -10.88 -4.17 11.00
N SER A 39 -10.25 -4.82 10.01
CA SER A 39 -8.85 -4.55 9.66
C SER A 39 -8.69 -3.12 9.12
N TYR A 40 -7.54 -2.51 9.39
CA TYR A 40 -7.21 -1.18 8.84
C TYR A 40 -7.24 -1.15 7.31
N ARG A 41 -6.90 -2.28 6.65
CA ARG A 41 -7.06 -2.45 5.19
C ARG A 41 -8.53 -2.38 4.77
N ALA A 42 -9.43 -3.07 5.47
CA ALA A 42 -10.86 -3.04 5.19
C ALA A 42 -11.43 -1.63 5.39
N GLN A 43 -11.01 -0.92 6.44
CA GLN A 43 -11.42 0.46 6.69
C GLN A 43 -10.96 1.40 5.58
N ALA A 44 -9.68 1.33 5.18
CA ALA A 44 -9.13 2.15 4.11
C ALA A 44 -9.85 1.89 2.77
N ILE A 45 -10.09 0.61 2.43
CA ILE A 45 -10.77 0.22 1.19
C ILE A 45 -12.25 0.63 1.21
N LYS A 46 -12.94 0.52 2.35
CA LYS A 46 -14.33 1.01 2.50
C LYS A 46 -14.42 2.51 2.20
N LEU A 47 -13.45 3.29 2.65
CA LEU A 47 -13.41 4.74 2.45
C LEU A 47 -13.07 5.15 1.01
N LEU A 48 -12.64 4.20 0.15
CA LEU A 48 -12.51 4.45 -1.29
C LEU A 48 -13.86 4.54 -2.00
N GLU A 49 -14.96 4.13 -1.36
CA GLU A 49 -16.31 4.11 -1.94
C GLU A 49 -16.37 3.41 -3.30
N LEU A 50 -15.79 2.22 -3.35
CA LEU A 50 -15.72 1.44 -4.59
C LEU A 50 -17.10 0.98 -5.05
N ASP A 51 -17.28 1.01 -6.38
CA ASP A 51 -18.41 0.44 -7.10
C ASP A 51 -17.97 -0.83 -7.85
N SER A 52 -18.94 -1.66 -8.25
CA SER A 52 -18.67 -2.92 -8.96
C SER A 52 -18.03 -2.74 -10.34
N THR A 53 -18.15 -1.56 -10.93
CA THR A 53 -17.61 -1.23 -12.27
C THR A 53 -16.28 -0.48 -12.20
N HIS A 54 -15.85 -0.10 -10.99
CA HIS A 54 -14.65 0.73 -10.81
C HIS A 54 -13.38 0.02 -11.26
N ARG A 55 -12.42 0.81 -11.72
CA ARG A 55 -11.05 0.43 -12.00
C ARG A 55 -10.15 0.87 -10.85
N VAL A 56 -9.46 -0.08 -10.22
CA VAL A 56 -8.65 0.16 -9.01
C VAL A 56 -7.19 -0.16 -9.27
N LEU A 57 -6.29 0.68 -8.76
CA LEU A 57 -4.84 0.46 -8.77
C LEU A 57 -4.34 0.12 -7.36
N ASP A 58 -3.73 -1.05 -7.17
CA ASP A 58 -3.03 -1.44 -5.93
C ASP A 58 -1.52 -1.29 -6.13
N VAL A 59 -0.94 -0.24 -5.53
CA VAL A 59 0.46 0.15 -5.66
C VAL A 59 1.31 -0.56 -4.63
N ALA A 60 2.39 -1.21 -5.06
CA ALA A 60 3.19 -2.14 -4.26
C ALA A 60 2.29 -3.22 -3.63
N CYS A 61 1.53 -3.89 -4.47
CA CYS A 61 0.49 -4.84 -4.06
C CYS A 61 1.04 -6.08 -3.34
N GLY A 62 2.35 -6.35 -3.45
CA GLY A 62 3.02 -7.47 -2.83
C GLY A 62 2.38 -8.81 -3.20
N THR A 63 1.97 -9.56 -2.18
CA THR A 63 1.32 -10.87 -2.34
C THR A 63 -0.20 -10.79 -2.58
N GLY A 64 -0.74 -9.58 -2.79
CA GLY A 64 -2.15 -9.36 -3.10
C GLY A 64 -3.10 -9.47 -1.89
N LEU A 65 -2.67 -9.04 -0.69
CA LEU A 65 -3.51 -9.10 0.52
C LEU A 65 -4.77 -8.21 0.43
N ASN A 66 -4.72 -7.15 -0.37
CA ASN A 66 -5.86 -6.25 -0.57
C ASN A 66 -6.92 -6.85 -1.51
N PHE A 67 -6.53 -7.81 -2.38
CA PHE A 67 -7.39 -8.25 -3.48
C PHE A 67 -8.73 -8.79 -3.02
N MET A 68 -8.75 -9.63 -2.00
CA MET A 68 -10.00 -10.19 -1.46
C MET A 68 -10.94 -9.09 -0.94
N LEU A 69 -10.39 -8.07 -0.29
CA LEU A 69 -11.17 -6.96 0.26
C LEU A 69 -11.74 -6.08 -0.87
N ILE A 70 -10.94 -5.80 -1.91
CA ILE A 70 -11.36 -5.02 -3.08
C ILE A 70 -12.42 -5.79 -3.88
N GLN A 71 -12.26 -7.10 -4.06
CA GLN A 71 -13.19 -7.95 -4.80
C GLN A 71 -14.59 -8.03 -4.16
N LYS A 72 -14.72 -7.78 -2.86
CA LYS A 72 -16.04 -7.65 -2.20
C LYS A 72 -16.88 -6.54 -2.84
N TYR A 73 -16.23 -5.49 -3.36
CA TYR A 73 -16.88 -4.36 -4.03
C TYR A 73 -16.97 -4.57 -5.54
N LEU A 74 -15.86 -4.97 -6.19
CA LEU A 74 -15.81 -5.12 -7.65
C LEU A 74 -16.62 -6.31 -8.16
N LYS A 75 -16.88 -7.34 -7.35
CA LYS A 75 -17.70 -8.52 -7.71
C LYS A 75 -17.32 -9.16 -9.05
N ASN A 76 -16.04 -9.15 -9.40
CA ASN A 76 -15.50 -9.58 -10.72
C ASN A 76 -16.03 -8.80 -11.94
N GLN A 77 -16.64 -7.62 -11.77
CA GLN A 77 -17.16 -6.79 -12.89
C GLN A 77 -16.19 -5.64 -13.22
N GLY A 78 -15.74 -4.91 -12.20
CA GLY A 78 -14.68 -3.90 -12.35
C GLY A 78 -13.32 -4.52 -12.64
N SER A 79 -12.26 -3.72 -12.64
CA SER A 79 -10.90 -4.20 -12.84
C SER A 79 -9.97 -3.77 -11.72
N LEU A 80 -9.02 -4.66 -11.36
CA LEU A 80 -7.97 -4.40 -10.39
C LEU A 80 -6.62 -4.58 -11.08
N ILE A 81 -5.76 -3.56 -11.01
CA ILE A 81 -4.38 -3.66 -11.45
C ILE A 81 -3.49 -3.60 -10.22
N GLY A 82 -2.68 -4.65 -10.00
CA GLY A 82 -1.67 -4.69 -8.97
C GLY A 82 -0.28 -4.47 -9.57
N ILE A 83 0.45 -3.49 -9.08
CA ILE A 83 1.83 -3.24 -9.48
C ILE A 83 2.78 -3.50 -8.32
N ASP A 84 3.92 -4.15 -8.61
CA ASP A 84 4.99 -4.39 -7.65
C ASP A 84 6.33 -4.56 -8.37
N VAL A 85 7.43 -4.21 -7.70
CA VAL A 85 8.78 -4.35 -8.25
C VAL A 85 9.31 -5.78 -8.17
N SER A 86 8.81 -6.58 -7.22
CA SER A 86 9.28 -7.95 -6.94
C SER A 86 8.48 -8.99 -7.73
N ALA A 87 9.16 -9.66 -8.66
CA ALA A 87 8.57 -10.80 -9.39
C ALA A 87 8.15 -11.94 -8.45
N LYS A 88 8.88 -12.13 -7.33
CA LYS A 88 8.58 -13.21 -6.39
C LYS A 88 7.30 -12.95 -5.61
N THR A 89 7.08 -11.72 -5.13
CA THR A 89 5.82 -11.36 -4.47
C THR A 89 4.65 -11.46 -5.44
N LEU A 90 4.82 -11.01 -6.69
CA LEU A 90 3.80 -11.13 -7.74
C LEU A 90 3.47 -12.60 -8.07
N ASN A 91 4.43 -13.51 -7.99
CA ASN A 91 4.14 -14.96 -8.16
C ASN A 91 3.22 -15.50 -7.05
N LEU A 92 3.40 -15.02 -5.81
CA LEU A 92 2.48 -15.37 -4.72
C LEU A 92 1.09 -14.74 -4.94
N ALA A 93 1.04 -13.50 -5.43
CA ALA A 93 -0.22 -12.86 -5.81
C ALA A 93 -0.95 -13.61 -6.93
N ARG A 94 -0.22 -14.10 -7.99
CA ARG A 94 -0.80 -14.95 -9.05
C ARG A 94 -1.40 -16.23 -8.52
N LYS A 95 -0.72 -16.90 -7.57
CA LYS A 95 -1.27 -18.10 -6.91
C LYS A 95 -2.57 -17.77 -6.16
N ARG A 96 -2.62 -16.62 -5.48
CA ARG A 96 -3.83 -16.15 -4.78
C ARG A 96 -4.97 -15.88 -5.76
N ILE A 97 -4.71 -15.23 -6.89
CA ILE A 97 -5.67 -14.98 -7.97
C ILE A 97 -6.22 -16.29 -8.48
N GLY A 98 -5.36 -17.25 -8.82
CA GLY A 98 -5.76 -18.57 -9.31
C GLY A 98 -6.62 -19.35 -8.32
N LYS A 99 -6.23 -19.37 -7.02
CA LYS A 99 -6.97 -20.05 -5.94
C LYS A 99 -8.40 -19.51 -5.78
N ASN A 100 -8.61 -18.21 -6.00
CA ASN A 100 -9.91 -17.57 -5.86
C ASN A 100 -10.66 -17.41 -7.19
N ASN A 101 -10.09 -17.88 -8.30
CA ASN A 101 -10.66 -17.81 -9.64
C ASN A 101 -11.04 -16.37 -10.09
N TRP A 102 -10.29 -15.36 -9.65
CA TRP A 102 -10.51 -13.97 -10.09
C TRP A 102 -10.03 -13.77 -11.52
N LYS A 103 -10.86 -13.19 -12.38
CA LYS A 103 -10.58 -13.00 -13.81
C LYS A 103 -10.32 -11.54 -14.19
N ASN A 104 -10.57 -10.62 -13.27
CA ASN A 104 -10.52 -9.18 -13.46
C ASN A 104 -9.31 -8.52 -12.77
N ILE A 105 -8.28 -9.31 -12.41
CA ILE A 105 -7.05 -8.82 -11.79
C ILE A 105 -5.88 -9.01 -12.73
N GLU A 106 -5.21 -7.91 -13.04
CA GLU A 106 -3.95 -7.88 -13.79
C GLU A 106 -2.78 -7.57 -12.86
N LEU A 107 -1.62 -8.20 -13.09
CA LEU A 107 -0.39 -7.95 -12.32
C LEU A 107 0.72 -7.47 -13.26
N ILE A 108 1.30 -6.32 -12.92
CA ILE A 108 2.38 -5.70 -13.68
C ILE A 108 3.62 -5.57 -12.80
N GLN A 109 4.73 -6.14 -13.25
CA GLN A 109 6.02 -5.95 -12.59
C GLN A 109 6.62 -4.62 -13.06
N THR A 110 6.64 -3.63 -12.17
CA THR A 110 7.20 -2.30 -12.46
C THR A 110 7.59 -1.58 -11.16
N ASP A 111 8.49 -0.61 -11.29
CA ASP A 111 8.69 0.41 -10.26
C ASP A 111 7.51 1.38 -10.31
N SER A 112 6.88 1.60 -9.16
CA SER A 112 5.71 2.46 -9.04
C SER A 112 5.96 3.90 -9.50
N ALA A 113 7.15 4.45 -9.26
CA ALA A 113 7.50 5.79 -9.69
C ALA A 113 7.59 5.92 -11.24
N SER A 114 7.88 4.81 -11.92
CA SER A 114 8.02 4.75 -13.37
C SER A 114 6.75 4.26 -14.08
N TYR A 115 5.71 3.90 -13.33
CA TYR A 115 4.48 3.38 -13.92
C TYR A 115 3.77 4.44 -14.76
N GLN A 116 3.48 4.06 -16.01
CA GLN A 116 2.78 4.91 -16.97
C GLN A 116 1.55 4.19 -17.52
N THR A 117 0.47 4.93 -17.67
CA THR A 117 -0.77 4.47 -18.29
C THR A 117 -1.59 5.66 -18.72
N GLU A 118 -2.30 5.53 -19.84
CA GLU A 118 -3.28 6.51 -20.31
C GLU A 118 -4.64 6.32 -19.65
N ALA A 119 -4.90 5.11 -19.16
CA ALA A 119 -6.16 4.78 -18.55
C ALA A 119 -6.22 5.25 -17.09
N LEU A 120 -7.28 5.99 -16.77
CA LEU A 120 -7.51 6.50 -15.43
C LEU A 120 -8.22 5.47 -14.53
N PHE A 121 -7.93 5.55 -13.24
CA PHE A 121 -8.51 4.72 -12.17
C PHE A 121 -9.55 5.51 -11.37
N ASP A 122 -10.58 4.84 -10.91
CA ASP A 122 -11.56 5.40 -9.99
C ASP A 122 -10.98 5.55 -8.58
N ALA A 123 -10.08 4.62 -8.20
CA ALA A 123 -9.35 4.67 -6.95
C ALA A 123 -7.95 4.06 -7.06
N ALA A 124 -7.06 4.51 -6.17
CA ALA A 124 -5.75 3.89 -5.97
C ALA A 124 -5.48 3.66 -4.48
N LEU A 125 -4.67 2.65 -4.17
CA LEU A 125 -4.22 2.43 -2.79
C LEU A 125 -2.76 2.00 -2.74
N CYS A 126 -2.11 2.32 -1.61
CA CYS A 126 -0.77 1.86 -1.27
C CYS A 126 -0.75 1.52 0.21
N THR A 127 -0.55 0.25 0.55
CA THR A 127 -0.63 -0.21 1.94
C THR A 127 0.69 -0.76 2.43
N PHE A 128 1.22 -0.15 3.52
CA PHE A 128 2.47 -0.53 4.19
C PHE A 128 3.71 -0.51 3.29
N ALA A 129 3.74 0.35 2.28
CA ALA A 129 4.84 0.39 1.31
C ALA A 129 5.39 1.79 1.04
N ILE A 130 4.61 2.85 1.19
CA ILE A 130 5.01 4.19 0.76
C ILE A 130 6.27 4.72 1.49
N GLU A 131 6.48 4.32 2.74
CA GLU A 131 7.67 4.66 3.51
C GLU A 131 8.89 3.80 3.13
N ILE A 132 8.68 2.73 2.36
CA ILE A 132 9.72 1.82 1.90
C ILE A 132 10.20 2.21 0.50
N ILE A 133 9.29 2.63 -0.37
CA ILE A 133 9.58 2.99 -1.77
C ILE A 133 10.53 4.20 -1.81
N PRO A 134 11.77 4.09 -2.35
CA PRO A 134 12.74 5.19 -2.30
C PRO A 134 12.23 6.51 -2.89
N PRO A 135 11.64 6.55 -4.10
CA PRO A 135 11.11 7.77 -4.68
C PRO A 135 9.64 7.99 -4.30
N TYR A 136 9.30 7.97 -2.97
CA TYR A 136 7.91 8.01 -2.51
C TYR A 136 7.09 9.18 -3.07
N ARG A 137 7.71 10.36 -3.24
CA ARG A 137 7.02 11.53 -3.82
C ARG A 137 6.60 11.28 -5.26
N GLN A 138 7.51 10.71 -6.07
CA GLN A 138 7.19 10.37 -7.46
C GLN A 138 6.10 9.29 -7.54
N THR A 139 6.08 8.35 -6.59
CA THR A 139 5.00 7.37 -6.48
C THR A 139 3.67 8.03 -6.12
N ILE A 140 3.65 8.99 -5.19
CA ILE A 140 2.45 9.76 -4.87
C ILE A 140 2.00 10.58 -6.08
N ASP A 141 2.91 11.26 -6.76
CA ASP A 141 2.60 12.03 -7.97
C ASP A 141 2.01 11.13 -9.08
N MET A 142 2.56 9.92 -9.24
CA MET A 142 1.99 8.91 -10.14
C MET A 142 0.57 8.54 -9.72
N MET A 143 0.33 8.23 -8.44
CA MET A 143 -1.02 7.89 -7.95
C MET A 143 -2.02 9.02 -8.21
N ILE A 144 -1.63 10.27 -7.93
CA ILE A 144 -2.46 11.45 -8.21
C ILE A 144 -2.74 11.58 -9.71
N ARG A 145 -1.72 11.41 -10.55
CA ARG A 145 -1.85 11.54 -12.00
C ARG A 145 -2.84 10.56 -12.59
N VAL A 146 -2.76 9.28 -12.20
CA VAL A 146 -3.55 8.19 -12.79
C VAL A 146 -4.96 8.05 -12.22
N VAL A 147 -5.28 8.71 -11.11
CA VAL A 147 -6.62 8.70 -10.54
C VAL A 147 -7.46 9.79 -11.21
N LYS A 148 -8.73 9.49 -11.51
CA LYS A 148 -9.71 10.42 -12.08
C LYS A 148 -9.93 11.63 -11.15
N PRO A 149 -10.30 12.81 -11.68
CA PRO A 149 -10.86 13.88 -10.84
C PRO A 149 -12.05 13.36 -10.01
N GLY A 150 -12.07 13.66 -8.71
CA GLY A 150 -13.06 13.15 -7.76
C GLY A 150 -12.79 11.73 -7.25
N GLY A 151 -11.85 10.99 -7.85
CA GLY A 151 -11.44 9.67 -7.37
C GLY A 151 -10.66 9.74 -6.07
N ARG A 152 -10.54 8.60 -5.37
CA ARG A 152 -9.93 8.53 -4.04
C ARG A 152 -8.62 7.75 -4.01
N ILE A 153 -7.73 8.17 -3.13
CA ILE A 153 -6.45 7.51 -2.87
C ILE A 153 -6.38 7.15 -1.40
N ALA A 154 -6.11 5.87 -1.09
CA ALA A 154 -5.90 5.40 0.28
C ALA A 154 -4.43 5.02 0.51
N ILE A 155 -3.87 5.46 1.61
CA ILE A 155 -2.53 5.10 2.07
C ILE A 155 -2.63 4.56 3.49
N ILE A 156 -2.04 3.38 3.73
CA ILE A 156 -1.74 2.90 5.08
C ILE A 156 -0.23 2.86 5.20
N GLY A 157 0.31 3.55 6.17
CA GLY A 157 1.74 3.71 6.29
C GLY A 157 2.24 3.73 7.74
N PHE A 158 3.55 3.94 7.85
CA PHE A 158 4.29 3.97 9.11
C PHE A 158 4.72 5.39 9.43
N LYS A 159 4.72 5.74 10.71
CA LYS A 159 5.22 7.02 11.19
C LYS A 159 5.84 6.89 12.58
N GLN A 160 6.56 7.89 13.01
CA GLN A 160 6.93 8.00 14.41
C GLN A 160 5.70 8.39 15.24
N SER A 161 5.51 7.72 16.37
CA SER A 161 4.43 8.05 17.28
C SER A 161 4.60 9.46 17.85
N SER A 162 3.52 10.22 17.87
CA SER A 162 3.38 11.47 18.61
C SER A 162 2.68 11.31 19.96
N TRP A 163 2.21 10.11 20.29
CA TRP A 163 1.38 9.83 21.48
C TRP A 163 2.22 9.59 22.73
N GLY A 164 2.08 10.46 23.73
CA GLY A 164 2.55 10.29 25.11
C GLY A 164 3.76 9.36 25.30
N TYR A 165 3.58 8.29 26.06
CA TYR A 165 4.62 7.28 26.36
C TYR A 165 5.15 6.53 25.13
N PHE A 166 4.36 6.40 24.06
CA PHE A 166 4.79 5.71 22.84
C PHE A 166 5.93 6.42 22.12
N LYS A 167 6.09 7.73 22.31
CA LYS A 167 7.25 8.48 21.80
C LYS A 167 8.59 7.89 22.26
N LEU A 168 8.65 7.34 23.48
CA LEU A 168 9.88 6.78 24.05
C LEU A 168 10.35 5.54 23.26
N PHE A 169 9.43 4.86 22.58
CA PHE A 169 9.72 3.66 21.81
C PHE A 169 10.08 3.96 20.35
N ASN A 170 10.01 5.23 19.90
CA ASN A 170 10.29 5.60 18.52
C ASN A 170 11.66 5.12 18.04
N SER A 171 12.72 5.25 18.87
CA SER A 171 14.08 4.85 18.48
C SER A 171 14.19 3.32 18.28
N ILE A 172 13.56 2.54 19.16
CA ILE A 172 13.54 1.07 19.07
C ILE A 172 12.73 0.63 17.85
N PHE A 173 11.53 1.17 17.69
CA PHE A 173 10.65 0.83 16.57
C PHE A 173 11.24 1.25 15.23
N LYS A 174 11.88 2.41 15.16
CA LYS A 174 12.61 2.88 13.98
C LYS A 174 13.78 1.97 13.62
N GLY A 175 14.61 1.57 14.61
CA GLY A 175 15.71 0.65 14.38
C GLY A 175 15.21 -0.68 13.83
N PHE A 176 14.18 -1.25 14.43
CA PHE A 176 13.57 -2.50 13.99
C PHE A 176 12.99 -2.38 12.57
N SER A 177 12.20 -1.35 12.28
CA SER A 177 11.56 -1.18 10.97
C SER A 177 12.55 -0.91 9.85
N VAL A 178 13.67 -0.24 10.13
CA VAL A 178 14.75 -0.06 9.14
C VAL A 178 15.41 -1.40 8.82
N VAL A 179 15.76 -2.18 9.83
CA VAL A 179 16.47 -3.47 9.64
C VAL A 179 15.58 -4.51 8.95
N PHE A 180 14.31 -4.57 9.31
CA PHE A 180 13.39 -5.59 8.81
C PHE A 180 12.53 -5.17 7.63
N GLY A 181 12.46 -3.89 7.28
CA GLY A 181 11.56 -3.44 6.22
C GLY A 181 12.09 -2.30 5.35
N GLY A 182 13.21 -1.68 5.72
CA GLY A 182 13.69 -0.48 5.01
C GLY A 182 12.79 0.75 5.17
N VAL A 183 11.98 0.79 6.22
CA VAL A 183 10.95 1.82 6.44
C VAL A 183 11.58 3.14 6.90
N ASP A 184 11.32 4.22 6.19
CA ASP A 184 11.70 5.58 6.60
C ASP A 184 10.49 6.33 7.20
N MET A 185 10.37 6.28 8.53
CA MET A 185 9.28 6.91 9.28
C MET A 185 9.35 8.44 9.37
N ASN A 186 10.38 9.08 8.77
CA ASN A 186 10.50 10.55 8.77
C ASN A 186 9.82 11.18 7.53
N ARG A 187 9.24 10.37 6.65
CA ARG A 187 8.58 10.89 5.44
C ARG A 187 7.29 11.61 5.79
N ASP A 188 7.15 12.82 5.32
CA ASP A 188 5.90 13.58 5.40
C ASP A 188 5.01 13.23 4.20
N VAL A 189 4.42 12.04 4.27
CA VAL A 189 3.49 11.55 3.23
C VAL A 189 2.21 12.35 3.24
N ARG A 190 1.64 12.61 4.44
CA ARG A 190 0.38 13.35 4.60
C ARG A 190 0.50 14.77 4.06
N GLY A 191 1.49 15.55 4.53
CA GLY A 191 1.69 16.92 4.05
C GLY A 191 1.93 16.98 2.54
N TYR A 192 2.67 16.01 1.99
CA TYR A 192 2.95 16.00 0.55
C TYR A 192 1.69 15.74 -0.30
N ILE A 193 0.88 14.72 0.03
CA ILE A 193 -0.31 14.39 -0.79
C ILE A 193 -1.43 15.42 -0.60
N CYS A 194 -1.62 15.93 0.64
CA CYS A 194 -2.66 16.92 0.93
C CYS A 194 -2.38 18.30 0.35
N ALA A 195 -1.16 18.56 -0.15
CA ALA A 195 -0.88 19.76 -0.93
C ALA A 195 -1.61 19.78 -2.29
N ASN A 196 -2.02 18.61 -2.82
CA ASN A 196 -2.66 18.46 -4.14
C ASN A 196 -4.02 17.74 -4.09
N CYS A 197 -4.42 17.21 -2.92
CA CYS A 197 -5.65 16.44 -2.75
C CYS A 197 -6.36 16.86 -1.47
N ARG A 198 -7.68 16.78 -1.47
CA ARG A 198 -8.50 17.04 -0.28
C ARG A 198 -8.45 15.84 0.66
N GLU A 199 -8.04 16.05 1.91
CA GLU A 199 -8.11 15.01 2.95
C GLU A 199 -9.58 14.66 3.24
N ILE A 200 -9.90 13.37 3.18
CA ILE A 200 -11.23 12.81 3.53
C ILE A 200 -11.19 12.17 4.91
N PHE A 201 -10.07 11.49 5.22
CA PHE A 201 -9.93 10.76 6.47
C PHE A 201 -8.46 10.64 6.85
N TYR A 202 -8.17 10.86 8.13
CA TYR A 202 -6.88 10.58 8.73
C TYR A 202 -7.09 10.00 10.13
N ASN A 203 -6.46 8.86 10.42
CA ASN A 203 -6.48 8.27 11.74
C ASN A 203 -5.14 7.59 12.05
N GLU A 204 -4.65 7.78 13.26
CA GLU A 204 -3.47 7.11 13.79
C GLU A 204 -3.89 5.94 14.66
N VAL A 205 -3.20 4.81 14.48
CA VAL A 205 -3.51 3.55 15.15
C VAL A 205 -2.25 2.90 15.72
N TYR A 206 -2.40 1.86 16.55
CA TYR A 206 -1.27 1.18 17.21
C TYR A 206 -0.33 2.15 17.95
N GLY A 207 -0.89 2.97 18.83
CA GLY A 207 -0.09 3.93 19.60
C GLY A 207 0.53 5.03 18.72
N GLY A 208 -0.02 5.28 17.52
CA GLY A 208 0.45 6.30 16.60
C GLY A 208 1.62 5.87 15.69
N PHE A 209 1.96 4.56 15.65
CA PHE A 209 3.01 4.05 14.76
C PHE A 209 2.53 3.77 13.33
N TYR A 210 1.23 3.60 13.15
CA TYR A 210 0.62 3.45 11.82
C TYR A 210 -0.41 4.54 11.60
N TYR A 211 -0.71 4.82 10.35
CA TYR A 211 -1.78 5.73 9.99
C TYR A 211 -2.59 5.19 8.81
N ILE A 212 -3.85 5.62 8.75
CA ILE A 212 -4.73 5.47 7.60
C ILE A 212 -5.01 6.88 7.08
N LEU A 213 -4.73 7.11 5.83
CA LEU A 213 -4.99 8.37 5.14
C LEU A 213 -5.80 8.09 3.89
N VAL A 214 -6.91 8.80 3.73
CA VAL A 214 -7.69 8.78 2.49
C VAL A 214 -7.86 10.21 2.01
N VAL A 215 -7.55 10.43 0.75
CA VAL A 215 -7.70 11.73 0.08
C VAL A 215 -8.52 11.60 -1.18
N GLN A 216 -9.09 12.72 -1.61
CA GLN A 216 -9.80 12.85 -2.89
C GLN A 216 -9.05 13.82 -3.80
N LYS A 217 -8.84 13.41 -5.06
CA LYS A 217 -8.25 14.26 -6.10
C LYS A 217 -9.23 15.31 -6.58
#